data_9688be8c1ce574c2c5b8027ada596ad9
#
_entry.id   9688be8c1ce574c2c5b8027ada596ad9
#
_cell.length_a   1.000
_cell.length_b   1.000
_cell.length_c   1.000
_cell.angle_alpha   90.00
_cell.angle_beta   90.00
_cell.angle_gamma   90.00
#
_symmetry.space_group_name_H-M   'P 1'
#
loop_
_entity.id
_entity.type
_entity.pdbx_description
1 polymer ?
#
loop_
_entity_poly.entity_id
_entity_poly.type
_entity_poly.pdbx_seq_one_letter_code
_entity_poly.pdbx_strand_id
1 'polypeptide(L)'
;MNYTYKQIWLINFPVMMSILMEQLINITDATFLGHVGEIELGASAIAGIYYLAVYMLGFGFSIGLQVMIARKNGEQDYQETGKIFFQGLLFLMGLALFLYLTVHIVSPVIFKRSINSPEIYQAIIRYLDWRSLGLLFSFPFLAIRSFLVGITYTRALSGVAIVAIGINIPLNYFLIFMQHLGISGAAIASSLAEGGSFIILCIYMWMKIDKIKYGLRTVYDGQLLIAVLKLSVWSMFHAFISVAPWFLFFVGIEHLGKTELAVSNITRSVSALFFVIVNSFAVTTGALISNSIGAGEKANLFPICRKILKLGYSIGIPLIGIVLICHRSIIGIYTTDESLIQSAVAPLVVTLLNYSFALPGYVYLNAVGGTGKTKTTFIFQATATGIYLIYLYGLNNSTNTTLTLYLTAEYLFVILLALQSIVYLKRNTIKKQIK
;
A
#
# COMPACT_ATOMS: atom_id res chain seq x y z
N MET A 1 -20.89 18.18 2.32
CA MET A 1 -20.66 17.26 1.15
C MET A 1 -21.27 15.89 1.43
N ASN A 2 -22.44 15.60 0.90
CA ASN A 2 -23.07 14.28 1.07
C ASN A 2 -22.73 13.38 -0.12
N TYR A 3 -21.62 12.65 -0.05
CA TYR A 3 -21.17 11.78 -1.14
C TYR A 3 -22.18 10.65 -1.39
N THR A 4 -22.61 10.47 -2.62
CA THR A 4 -23.42 9.33 -3.06
C THR A 4 -22.57 8.08 -3.26
N TYR A 5 -23.18 6.89 -3.26
CA TYR A 5 -22.44 5.64 -3.55
C TYR A 5 -21.73 5.69 -4.92
N LYS A 6 -22.38 6.26 -5.94
CA LYS A 6 -21.80 6.46 -7.28
C LYS A 6 -20.56 7.35 -7.25
N GLN A 7 -20.59 8.46 -6.50
CA GLN A 7 -19.44 9.35 -6.37
C GLN A 7 -18.28 8.67 -5.62
N ILE A 8 -18.57 7.95 -4.52
CA ILE A 8 -17.56 7.18 -3.80
C ILE A 8 -16.90 6.15 -4.72
N TRP A 9 -17.71 5.42 -5.50
CA TRP A 9 -17.18 4.43 -6.44
C TRP A 9 -16.32 5.06 -7.53
N LEU A 10 -16.77 6.16 -8.14
CA LEU A 10 -16.03 6.86 -9.18
C LEU A 10 -14.67 7.42 -8.69
N ILE A 11 -14.56 7.74 -7.42
CA ILE A 11 -13.30 8.17 -6.80
C ILE A 11 -12.44 6.95 -6.43
N ASN A 12 -13.05 5.91 -5.86
CA ASN A 12 -12.34 4.75 -5.34
C ASN A 12 -11.80 3.83 -6.44
N PHE A 13 -12.58 3.58 -7.50
CA PHE A 13 -12.20 2.64 -8.54
C PHE A 13 -10.86 2.96 -9.20
N PRO A 14 -10.57 4.21 -9.60
CA PRO A 14 -9.26 4.56 -10.12
C PRO A 14 -8.11 4.42 -9.11
N VAL A 15 -8.37 4.67 -7.82
CA VAL A 15 -7.40 4.44 -6.75
C VAL A 15 -7.13 2.94 -6.60
N MET A 16 -8.18 2.13 -6.65
CA MET A 16 -8.07 0.67 -6.61
C MET A 16 -7.24 0.14 -7.78
N MET A 17 -7.49 0.64 -9.01
CA MET A 17 -6.70 0.28 -10.18
C MET A 17 -5.23 0.65 -10.06
N SER A 18 -4.91 1.80 -9.46
CA SER A 18 -3.53 2.21 -9.21
C SER A 18 -2.81 1.27 -8.23
N ILE A 19 -3.48 0.83 -7.16
CA ILE A 19 -2.91 -0.12 -6.19
C ILE A 19 -2.80 -1.53 -6.79
N LEU A 20 -3.80 -1.93 -7.58
CA LEU A 20 -3.78 -3.21 -8.29
C LEU A 20 -2.62 -3.29 -9.28
N MET A 21 -2.32 -2.18 -9.97
CA MET A 21 -1.18 -2.08 -10.88
C MET A 21 0.14 -2.42 -10.17
N GLU A 22 0.40 -1.78 -9.02
CA GLU A 22 1.62 -2.04 -8.24
C GLU A 22 1.73 -3.53 -7.88
N GLN A 23 0.61 -4.16 -7.50
CA GLN A 23 0.58 -5.58 -7.17
C GLN A 23 0.81 -6.48 -8.38
N LEU A 24 0.21 -6.16 -9.54
CA LEU A 24 0.38 -6.94 -10.76
C LEU A 24 1.81 -6.86 -11.31
N ILE A 25 2.45 -5.71 -11.23
CA ILE A 25 3.87 -5.54 -11.60
C ILE A 25 4.75 -6.47 -10.75
N ASN A 26 4.56 -6.48 -9.43
CA ASN A 26 5.32 -7.36 -8.54
C ASN A 26 5.11 -8.85 -8.85
N ILE A 27 3.86 -9.25 -9.16
CA ILE A 27 3.54 -10.64 -9.54
C ILE A 27 4.20 -11.00 -10.87
N THR A 28 4.15 -10.11 -11.85
CA THR A 28 4.75 -10.33 -13.17
C THR A 28 6.27 -10.47 -13.07
N ASP A 29 6.93 -9.57 -12.32
CA ASP A 29 8.36 -9.63 -12.08
C ASP A 29 8.76 -10.97 -11.43
N ALA A 30 8.05 -11.40 -10.38
CA ALA A 30 8.31 -12.67 -9.71
C ALA A 30 8.08 -13.88 -10.63
N THR A 31 7.02 -13.84 -11.46
CA THR A 31 6.71 -14.90 -12.40
C THR A 31 7.82 -15.05 -13.46
N PHE A 32 8.24 -13.96 -14.06
CA PHE A 32 9.31 -13.99 -15.07
C PHE A 32 10.66 -14.41 -14.47
N LEU A 33 11.01 -13.91 -13.29
CA LEU A 33 12.25 -14.27 -12.62
C LEU A 33 12.26 -15.75 -12.17
N GLY A 34 11.12 -16.33 -11.84
CA GLY A 34 10.98 -17.74 -11.57
C GLY A 34 11.33 -18.65 -12.76
N HIS A 35 11.17 -18.15 -14.00
CA HIS A 35 11.59 -18.83 -15.22
C HIS A 35 13.08 -18.62 -15.57
N VAL A 36 13.73 -17.66 -14.94
CA VAL A 36 15.20 -17.42 -15.11
C VAL A 36 15.99 -18.37 -14.22
N GLY A 37 15.64 -18.45 -12.92
CA GLY A 37 16.32 -19.31 -11.98
C GLY A 37 15.92 -19.09 -10.52
N GLU A 38 16.28 -20.04 -9.69
CA GLU A 38 15.98 -20.01 -8.24
C GLU A 38 16.76 -18.89 -7.52
N ILE A 39 17.97 -18.60 -7.97
CA ILE A 39 18.82 -17.53 -7.41
C ILE A 39 18.19 -16.17 -7.66
N GLU A 40 17.78 -15.90 -8.90
CA GLU A 40 17.15 -14.64 -9.30
C GLU A 40 15.82 -14.43 -8.59
N LEU A 41 15.00 -15.47 -8.50
CA LEU A 41 13.73 -15.42 -7.77
C LEU A 41 13.94 -15.16 -6.27
N GLY A 42 14.84 -15.89 -5.62
CA GLY A 42 15.15 -15.71 -4.21
C GLY A 42 15.76 -14.34 -3.91
N ALA A 43 16.70 -13.89 -4.75
CA ALA A 43 17.32 -12.58 -4.63
C ALA A 43 16.30 -11.43 -4.79
N SER A 44 15.40 -11.55 -5.78
CA SER A 44 14.35 -10.53 -6.01
C SER A 44 13.35 -10.46 -4.85
N ALA A 45 13.04 -11.58 -4.20
CA ALA A 45 12.17 -11.59 -3.03
C ALA A 45 12.79 -10.84 -1.85
N ILE A 46 14.07 -11.09 -1.54
CA ILE A 46 14.80 -10.41 -0.45
C ILE A 46 14.97 -8.91 -0.77
N ALA A 47 15.44 -8.59 -1.97
CA ALA A 47 15.63 -7.21 -2.43
C ALA A 47 14.30 -6.45 -2.49
N GLY A 48 13.21 -7.12 -2.91
CA GLY A 48 11.86 -6.57 -2.98
C GLY A 48 11.32 -6.13 -1.63
N ILE A 49 11.52 -6.93 -0.56
CA ILE A 49 11.13 -6.55 0.81
C ILE A 49 11.91 -5.32 1.29
N TYR A 50 13.21 -5.28 1.04
CA TYR A 50 14.04 -4.12 1.36
C TYR A 50 13.58 -2.86 0.61
N TYR A 51 13.35 -2.98 -0.70
CA TYR A 51 12.83 -1.90 -1.54
C TYR A 51 11.45 -1.43 -1.06
N LEU A 52 10.55 -2.36 -0.72
CA LEU A 52 9.23 -2.04 -0.19
C LEU A 52 9.33 -1.22 1.10
N ALA A 53 10.22 -1.58 2.02
CA ALA A 53 10.41 -0.83 3.27
C ALA A 53 10.86 0.62 2.99
N VAL A 54 11.78 0.81 2.04
CA VAL A 54 12.23 2.13 1.59
C VAL A 54 11.10 2.91 0.91
N TYR A 55 10.35 2.26 0.01
CA TYR A 55 9.21 2.85 -0.70
C TYR A 55 8.11 3.33 0.25
N MET A 56 7.85 2.58 1.33
CA MET A 56 6.82 2.92 2.32
C MET A 56 7.06 4.25 3.03
N LEU A 57 8.28 4.76 3.07
CA LEU A 57 8.56 6.10 3.59
C LEU A 57 7.94 7.18 2.69
N GLY A 58 8.16 7.10 1.38
CA GLY A 58 7.54 8.02 0.42
C GLY A 58 6.02 7.86 0.35
N PHE A 59 5.53 6.63 0.37
CA PHE A 59 4.10 6.32 0.38
C PHE A 59 3.42 6.90 1.62
N GLY A 60 4.00 6.72 2.81
CA GLY A 60 3.48 7.29 4.05
C GLY A 60 3.45 8.82 4.04
N PHE A 61 4.51 9.46 3.51
CA PHE A 61 4.49 10.91 3.33
C PHE A 61 3.35 11.36 2.41
N SER A 62 3.15 10.65 1.31
CA SER A 62 2.11 10.95 0.32
C SER A 62 0.70 10.90 0.92
N ILE A 63 0.43 10.01 1.87
CA ILE A 63 -0.84 9.96 2.61
C ILE A 63 -1.05 11.22 3.44
N GLY A 64 -0.03 11.68 4.17
CA GLY A 64 -0.10 12.93 4.93
C GLY A 64 -0.32 14.15 4.04
N LEU A 65 0.39 14.21 2.92
CA LEU A 65 0.23 15.23 1.89
C LEU A 65 -1.21 15.25 1.33
N GLN A 66 -1.76 14.08 1.00
CA GLN A 66 -3.13 13.92 0.52
C GLN A 66 -4.16 14.47 1.52
N VAL A 67 -3.98 14.22 2.82
CA VAL A 67 -4.87 14.70 3.88
C VAL A 67 -4.88 16.24 3.93
N MET A 68 -3.72 16.89 3.83
CA MET A 68 -3.65 18.35 3.82
C MET A 68 -4.29 18.96 2.57
N ILE A 69 -3.96 18.41 1.40
CA ILE A 69 -4.56 18.81 0.11
C ILE A 69 -6.09 18.66 0.15
N ALA A 70 -6.58 17.50 0.60
CA ALA A 70 -8.00 17.22 0.69
C ALA A 70 -8.73 18.19 1.64
N ARG A 71 -8.09 18.57 2.75
CA ARG A 71 -8.65 19.54 3.69
C ARG A 71 -8.82 20.91 3.04
N LYS A 72 -7.75 21.42 2.42
CA LYS A 72 -7.77 22.72 1.74
C LYS A 72 -8.73 22.75 0.56
N ASN A 73 -8.82 21.66 -0.18
CA ASN A 73 -9.82 21.50 -1.24
C ASN A 73 -11.25 21.58 -0.68
N GLY A 74 -11.51 20.94 0.48
CA GLY A 74 -12.80 21.03 1.17
C GLY A 74 -13.13 22.45 1.69
N GLU A 75 -12.12 23.19 2.14
CA GLU A 75 -12.20 24.61 2.53
C GLU A 75 -12.41 25.53 1.32
N GLN A 76 -12.34 25.00 0.09
CA GLN A 76 -12.33 25.76 -1.19
C GLN A 76 -11.12 26.68 -1.34
N ASP A 77 -10.09 26.51 -0.54
CA ASP A 77 -8.83 27.22 -0.62
C ASP A 77 -7.91 26.55 -1.66
N TYR A 78 -8.29 26.70 -2.93
CA TYR A 78 -7.61 26.03 -4.04
C TYR A 78 -6.18 26.55 -4.25
N GLN A 79 -5.92 27.82 -3.94
CA GLN A 79 -4.58 28.41 -4.08
C GLN A 79 -3.59 27.77 -3.09
N GLU A 80 -4.01 27.58 -1.84
CA GLU A 80 -3.21 26.91 -0.82
C GLU A 80 -3.02 25.42 -1.13
N THR A 81 -4.02 24.79 -1.75
CA THR A 81 -3.93 23.39 -2.22
C THR A 81 -2.74 23.18 -3.16
N GLY A 82 -2.51 24.09 -4.12
CA GLY A 82 -1.38 23.99 -5.05
C GLY A 82 -0.03 24.28 -4.39
N LYS A 83 0.02 25.23 -3.44
CA LYS A 83 1.26 25.50 -2.68
C LYS A 83 1.67 24.27 -1.85
N ILE A 84 0.71 23.63 -1.16
CA ILE A 84 0.94 22.38 -0.39
C ILE A 84 1.47 21.29 -1.30
N PHE A 85 0.85 21.10 -2.46
CA PHE A 85 1.28 20.12 -3.45
C PHE A 85 2.74 20.36 -3.87
N PHE A 86 3.11 21.60 -4.17
CA PHE A 86 4.47 21.93 -4.59
C PHE A 86 5.51 21.66 -3.49
N GLN A 87 5.23 22.02 -2.23
CA GLN A 87 6.11 21.68 -1.10
C GLN A 87 6.28 20.16 -0.95
N GLY A 88 5.17 19.41 -1.06
CA GLY A 88 5.19 17.96 -0.98
C GLY A 88 5.97 17.31 -2.14
N LEU A 89 5.82 17.82 -3.35
CA LEU A 89 6.56 17.36 -4.53
C LEU A 89 8.06 17.58 -4.35
N LEU A 90 8.48 18.78 -3.94
CA LEU A 90 9.88 19.10 -3.67
C LEU A 90 10.48 18.15 -2.62
N PHE A 91 9.77 17.95 -1.51
CA PHE A 91 10.24 17.05 -0.47
C PHE A 91 10.37 15.60 -0.98
N LEU A 92 9.37 15.08 -1.70
CA LEU A 92 9.42 13.73 -2.24
C LEU A 92 10.52 13.54 -3.27
N MET A 93 10.79 14.54 -4.12
CA MET A 93 11.94 14.50 -5.04
C MET A 93 13.27 14.47 -4.28
N GLY A 94 13.42 15.30 -3.26
CA GLY A 94 14.61 15.30 -2.39
C GLY A 94 14.77 13.98 -1.63
N LEU A 95 13.68 13.45 -1.08
CA LEU A 95 13.67 12.16 -0.38
C LEU A 95 13.98 11.00 -1.33
N ALA A 96 13.47 11.03 -2.57
CA ALA A 96 13.78 10.04 -3.60
C ALA A 96 15.28 9.99 -3.89
N LEU A 97 15.89 11.15 -4.11
CA LEU A 97 17.33 11.24 -4.35
C LEU A 97 18.15 10.79 -3.13
N PHE A 98 17.76 11.21 -1.93
CA PHE A 98 18.41 10.79 -0.69
C PHE A 98 18.34 9.28 -0.50
N LEU A 99 17.17 8.67 -0.67
CA LEU A 99 16.99 7.24 -0.49
C LEU A 99 17.65 6.44 -1.63
N TYR A 100 17.64 6.94 -2.86
CA TYR A 100 18.39 6.35 -3.96
C TYR A 100 19.88 6.24 -3.62
N LEU A 101 20.50 7.32 -3.16
CA LEU A 101 21.90 7.31 -2.72
C LEU A 101 22.12 6.40 -1.50
N THR A 102 21.21 6.43 -0.55
CA THR A 102 21.26 5.59 0.65
C THR A 102 21.21 4.11 0.29
N VAL A 103 20.34 3.70 -0.63
CA VAL A 103 20.27 2.31 -1.11
C VAL A 103 21.62 1.87 -1.69
N HIS A 104 22.25 2.68 -2.52
CA HIS A 104 23.55 2.34 -3.12
C HIS A 104 24.69 2.24 -2.11
N ILE A 105 24.68 3.06 -1.06
CA ILE A 105 25.73 3.06 -0.03
C ILE A 105 25.49 1.98 1.02
N VAL A 106 24.23 1.82 1.49
CA VAL A 106 23.91 1.03 2.67
C VAL A 106 23.59 -0.42 2.32
N SER A 107 22.92 -0.68 1.17
CA SER A 107 22.52 -2.05 0.83
C SER A 107 23.72 -3.00 0.67
N PRO A 108 24.88 -2.62 0.03
CA PRO A 108 26.02 -3.51 -0.04
C PRO A 108 26.56 -3.90 1.35
N VAL A 109 26.57 -2.95 2.29
CA VAL A 109 27.08 -3.20 3.66
C VAL A 109 26.15 -4.14 4.42
N ILE A 110 24.83 -3.93 4.33
CA ILE A 110 23.83 -4.78 5.00
C ILE A 110 23.89 -6.20 4.44
N PHE A 111 23.76 -6.34 3.11
CA PHE A 111 23.62 -7.66 2.49
C PHE A 111 24.92 -8.46 2.51
N LYS A 112 26.11 -7.81 2.47
CA LYS A 112 27.39 -8.50 2.65
C LYS A 112 27.52 -9.17 4.02
N ARG A 113 26.85 -8.62 5.04
CA ARG A 113 26.86 -9.20 6.40
C ARG A 113 25.77 -10.24 6.64
N SER A 114 24.67 -10.16 5.86
CA SER A 114 23.47 -10.97 6.10
C SER A 114 23.35 -12.16 5.15
N ILE A 115 24.01 -12.11 3.98
CA ILE A 115 23.89 -13.14 2.94
C ILE A 115 25.21 -13.89 2.82
N ASN A 116 25.15 -15.22 3.02
CA ASN A 116 26.32 -16.09 2.95
C ASN A 116 26.69 -16.50 1.49
N SER A 117 25.70 -16.58 0.58
CA SER A 117 25.94 -16.93 -0.82
C SER A 117 26.40 -15.72 -1.62
N PRO A 118 27.62 -15.75 -2.23
CA PRO A 118 28.10 -14.66 -3.07
C PRO A 118 27.22 -14.43 -4.31
N GLU A 119 26.60 -15.48 -4.85
CA GLU A 119 25.74 -15.40 -6.04
C GLU A 119 24.44 -14.66 -5.72
N ILE A 120 23.77 -15.02 -4.62
CA ILE A 120 22.56 -14.34 -4.15
C ILE A 120 22.87 -12.88 -3.80
N TYR A 121 23.99 -12.61 -3.12
CA TYR A 121 24.43 -11.25 -2.81
C TYR A 121 24.58 -10.40 -4.08
N GLN A 122 25.31 -10.91 -5.09
CA GLN A 122 25.49 -10.18 -6.36
C GLN A 122 24.17 -9.95 -7.09
N ALA A 123 23.27 -10.93 -7.07
CA ALA A 123 21.94 -10.79 -7.68
C ALA A 123 21.11 -9.70 -6.97
N ILE A 124 21.13 -9.65 -5.63
CA ILE A 124 20.45 -8.61 -4.84
C ILE A 124 20.98 -7.23 -5.20
N ILE A 125 22.31 -7.04 -5.25
CA ILE A 125 22.90 -5.73 -5.55
C ILE A 125 22.54 -5.32 -6.98
N ARG A 126 22.71 -6.21 -7.97
CA ARG A 126 22.32 -5.92 -9.38
C ARG A 126 20.84 -5.54 -9.51
N TYR A 127 19.95 -6.18 -8.75
CA TYR A 127 18.54 -5.81 -8.73
C TYR A 127 18.33 -4.41 -8.15
N LEU A 128 18.90 -4.13 -6.98
CA LEU A 128 18.73 -2.86 -6.27
C LEU A 128 19.34 -1.68 -7.02
N ASP A 129 20.46 -1.86 -7.71
CA ASP A 129 21.10 -0.81 -8.52
C ASP A 129 20.12 -0.22 -9.55
N TRP A 130 19.37 -1.07 -10.24
CA TRP A 130 18.40 -0.64 -11.24
C TRP A 130 17.02 -0.33 -10.64
N ARG A 131 16.59 -1.11 -9.65
CA ARG A 131 15.26 -0.93 -9.05
C ARG A 131 15.14 0.36 -8.26
N SER A 132 16.22 0.80 -7.60
CA SER A 132 16.25 2.04 -6.83
C SER A 132 16.09 3.30 -7.70
N LEU A 133 16.47 3.24 -8.99
CA LEU A 133 16.15 4.32 -9.94
C LEU A 133 14.66 4.58 -10.05
N GLY A 134 13.83 3.55 -9.87
CA GLY A 134 12.38 3.68 -9.82
C GLY A 134 11.89 4.67 -8.75
N LEU A 135 12.61 4.83 -7.62
CA LEU A 135 12.25 5.81 -6.58
C LEU A 135 12.19 7.25 -7.11
N LEU A 136 13.08 7.59 -8.06
CA LEU A 136 13.13 8.94 -8.64
C LEU A 136 11.88 9.28 -9.46
N PHE A 137 11.14 8.27 -9.92
CA PHE A 137 9.90 8.41 -10.66
C PHE A 137 8.68 8.15 -9.79
N SER A 138 8.74 7.13 -8.95
CA SER A 138 7.60 6.72 -8.13
C SER A 138 7.26 7.74 -7.03
N PHE A 139 8.24 8.43 -6.45
CA PHE A 139 7.95 9.42 -5.40
C PHE A 139 7.28 10.69 -5.94
N PRO A 140 7.74 11.32 -7.03
CA PRO A 140 6.99 12.40 -7.67
C PRO A 140 5.61 11.93 -8.17
N PHE A 141 5.49 10.70 -8.66
CA PHE A 141 4.20 10.08 -9.00
C PHE A 141 3.27 10.04 -7.78
N LEU A 142 3.76 9.62 -6.61
CA LEU A 142 3.00 9.63 -5.36
C LEU A 142 2.52 11.03 -4.96
N ALA A 143 3.33 12.08 -5.19
CA ALA A 143 2.91 13.45 -4.95
C ALA A 143 1.71 13.84 -5.84
N ILE A 144 1.80 13.56 -7.14
CA ILE A 144 0.72 13.87 -8.08
C ILE A 144 -0.53 13.04 -7.77
N ARG A 145 -0.37 11.75 -7.47
CA ARG A 145 -1.47 10.88 -7.03
C ARG A 145 -2.17 11.44 -5.80
N SER A 146 -1.41 11.87 -4.80
CA SER A 146 -1.94 12.48 -3.57
C SER A 146 -2.73 13.76 -3.86
N PHE A 147 -2.25 14.58 -4.79
CA PHE A 147 -2.98 15.76 -5.24
C PHE A 147 -4.30 15.38 -5.90
N LEU A 148 -4.29 14.49 -6.87
CA LEU A 148 -5.49 14.07 -7.60
C LEU A 148 -6.53 13.39 -6.70
N VAL A 149 -6.09 12.52 -5.78
CA VAL A 149 -6.98 11.89 -4.80
C VAL A 149 -7.52 12.92 -3.81
N GLY A 150 -6.67 13.85 -3.35
CA GLY A 150 -7.04 14.92 -2.43
C GLY A 150 -8.12 15.84 -2.99
N ILE A 151 -8.02 16.22 -4.26
CA ILE A 151 -9.05 17.03 -4.96
C ILE A 151 -10.20 16.19 -5.53
N THR A 152 -10.23 14.88 -5.27
CA THR A 152 -11.23 13.90 -5.77
C THR A 152 -11.30 13.77 -7.29
N TYR A 153 -10.20 14.05 -8.00
CA TYR A 153 -10.11 14.00 -9.48
C TYR A 153 -9.27 12.80 -9.94
N THR A 154 -9.73 11.59 -9.66
CA THR A 154 -8.93 10.36 -9.72
C THR A 154 -8.94 9.63 -11.07
N ARG A 155 -9.77 10.04 -12.03
CA ARG A 155 -10.02 9.32 -13.31
C ARG A 155 -8.75 8.93 -14.08
N ALA A 156 -7.71 9.76 -14.04
CA ALA A 156 -6.44 9.49 -14.71
C ALA A 156 -5.74 8.24 -14.21
N LEU A 157 -5.89 7.92 -12.91
CA LEU A 157 -5.14 6.85 -12.27
C LEU A 157 -5.43 5.48 -12.90
N SER A 158 -6.67 5.22 -13.35
CA SER A 158 -7.00 3.97 -14.05
C SER A 158 -6.28 3.84 -15.38
N GLY A 159 -6.26 4.92 -16.18
CA GLY A 159 -5.58 4.92 -17.47
C GLY A 159 -4.07 4.72 -17.32
N VAL A 160 -3.47 5.43 -16.37
CA VAL A 160 -2.04 5.28 -16.04
C VAL A 160 -1.72 3.85 -15.58
N ALA A 161 -2.59 3.24 -14.76
CA ALA A 161 -2.42 1.87 -14.29
C ALA A 161 -2.37 0.87 -15.46
N ILE A 162 -3.31 0.97 -16.41
CA ILE A 162 -3.35 0.09 -17.58
C ILE A 162 -2.10 0.24 -18.45
N VAL A 163 -1.67 1.49 -18.69
CA VAL A 163 -0.47 1.75 -19.50
C VAL A 163 0.79 1.25 -18.80
N ALA A 164 0.89 1.42 -17.49
CA ALA A 164 2.04 0.93 -16.72
C ALA A 164 2.22 -0.60 -16.84
N ILE A 165 1.12 -1.36 -16.68
CA ILE A 165 1.15 -2.81 -16.88
C ILE A 165 1.48 -3.14 -18.35
N GLY A 166 0.87 -2.43 -19.30
CA GLY A 166 1.12 -2.59 -20.74
C GLY A 166 2.56 -2.30 -21.14
N ILE A 167 3.28 -1.46 -20.41
CA ILE A 167 4.72 -1.20 -20.60
C ILE A 167 5.55 -2.27 -19.86
N ASN A 168 5.21 -2.59 -18.61
CA ASN A 168 6.00 -3.48 -17.77
C ASN A 168 6.09 -4.90 -18.34
N ILE A 169 4.96 -5.52 -18.74
CA ILE A 169 4.94 -6.91 -19.22
C ILE A 169 5.81 -7.11 -20.48
N PRO A 170 5.65 -6.35 -21.57
CA PRO A 170 6.51 -6.50 -22.75
C PRO A 170 7.97 -6.18 -22.47
N LEU A 171 8.27 -5.16 -21.64
CA LEU A 171 9.65 -4.81 -21.29
C LEU A 171 10.30 -5.91 -20.45
N ASN A 172 9.60 -6.52 -19.51
CA ASN A 172 10.10 -7.66 -18.75
C ASN A 172 10.48 -8.80 -19.69
N TYR A 173 9.56 -9.19 -20.60
CA TYR A 173 9.86 -10.24 -21.57
C TYR A 173 11.08 -9.90 -22.44
N PHE A 174 11.14 -8.70 -22.97
CA PHE A 174 12.23 -8.25 -23.84
C PHE A 174 13.58 -8.20 -23.09
N LEU A 175 13.63 -7.56 -21.93
CA LEU A 175 14.88 -7.36 -21.20
C LEU A 175 15.39 -8.64 -20.52
N ILE A 176 14.48 -9.45 -19.99
CA ILE A 176 14.87 -10.67 -19.28
C ILE A 176 15.30 -11.75 -20.27
N PHE A 177 14.45 -12.06 -21.29
CA PHE A 177 14.64 -13.23 -22.14
C PHE A 177 15.35 -12.92 -23.47
N MET A 178 15.04 -11.77 -24.13
CA MET A 178 15.67 -11.44 -25.42
C MET A 178 17.03 -10.78 -25.26
N GLN A 179 17.18 -9.89 -24.25
CA GLN A 179 18.45 -9.23 -23.95
C GLN A 179 19.31 -9.98 -22.93
N HIS A 180 18.79 -11.06 -22.36
CA HIS A 180 19.47 -11.90 -21.37
C HIS A 180 19.98 -11.15 -20.12
N LEU A 181 19.28 -10.07 -19.70
CA LEU A 181 19.67 -9.26 -18.54
C LEU A 181 19.24 -9.89 -17.20
N GLY A 182 18.43 -10.97 -17.24
CA GLY A 182 17.99 -11.69 -16.03
C GLY A 182 17.34 -10.76 -15.02
N ILE A 183 17.81 -10.82 -13.75
CA ILE A 183 17.26 -10.02 -12.63
C ILE A 183 17.37 -8.51 -12.84
N SER A 184 18.44 -8.03 -13.51
CA SER A 184 18.58 -6.61 -13.86
C SER A 184 17.52 -6.16 -14.86
N GLY A 185 17.13 -7.06 -15.80
CA GLY A 185 16.07 -6.80 -16.77
C GLY A 185 14.73 -6.52 -16.11
N ALA A 186 14.35 -7.31 -15.11
CA ALA A 186 13.13 -7.10 -14.33
C ALA A 186 13.14 -5.75 -13.60
N ALA A 187 14.26 -5.41 -12.94
CA ALA A 187 14.41 -4.16 -12.22
C ALA A 187 14.31 -2.93 -13.14
N ILE A 188 14.94 -2.99 -14.33
CA ILE A 188 14.88 -1.94 -15.35
C ILE A 188 13.46 -1.80 -15.90
N ALA A 189 12.78 -2.91 -16.24
CA ALA A 189 11.42 -2.90 -16.77
C ALA A 189 10.45 -2.22 -15.80
N SER A 190 10.53 -2.56 -14.51
CA SER A 190 9.68 -1.97 -13.47
C SER A 190 9.98 -0.50 -13.25
N SER A 191 11.25 -0.09 -13.24
CA SER A 191 11.65 1.32 -13.12
C SER A 191 11.21 2.15 -14.32
N LEU A 192 11.28 1.60 -15.54
CA LEU A 192 10.78 2.27 -16.75
C LEU A 192 9.25 2.37 -16.79
N ALA A 193 8.53 1.35 -16.30
CA ALA A 193 7.08 1.41 -16.18
C ALA A 193 6.62 2.49 -15.18
N GLU A 194 7.31 2.64 -14.05
CA GLU A 194 7.11 3.73 -13.10
C GLU A 194 7.42 5.09 -13.73
N GLY A 195 8.51 5.20 -14.48
CA GLY A 195 8.88 6.40 -15.23
C GLY A 195 7.82 6.79 -16.27
N GLY A 196 7.35 5.84 -17.06
CA GLY A 196 6.26 6.04 -18.02
C GLY A 196 4.97 6.50 -17.35
N SER A 197 4.61 5.88 -16.23
CA SER A 197 3.46 6.25 -15.41
C SER A 197 3.55 7.69 -14.91
N PHE A 198 4.71 8.08 -14.41
CA PHE A 198 4.98 9.44 -13.94
C PHE A 198 4.84 10.46 -15.08
N ILE A 199 5.46 10.20 -16.23
CA ILE A 199 5.40 11.09 -17.40
C ILE A 199 3.94 11.28 -17.86
N ILE A 200 3.17 10.19 -17.99
CA ILE A 200 1.76 10.26 -18.41
C ILE A 200 0.95 11.06 -17.41
N LEU A 201 1.18 10.88 -16.11
CA LEU A 201 0.46 11.61 -15.09
C LEU A 201 0.82 13.10 -15.08
N CYS A 202 2.09 13.45 -15.35
CA CYS A 202 2.53 14.83 -15.56
C CYS A 202 1.82 15.48 -16.76
N ILE A 203 1.77 14.79 -17.90
CA ILE A 203 1.06 15.26 -19.11
C ILE A 203 -0.41 15.48 -18.80
N TYR A 204 -1.05 14.52 -18.13
CA TYR A 204 -2.45 14.63 -17.73
C TYR A 204 -2.70 15.85 -16.83
N MET A 205 -1.86 16.04 -15.78
CA MET A 205 -1.94 17.24 -14.93
C MET A 205 -1.81 18.52 -15.74
N TRP A 206 -0.85 18.55 -16.64
CA TRP A 206 -0.58 19.73 -17.45
C TRP A 206 -1.76 20.09 -18.36
N MET A 207 -2.46 19.09 -18.92
CA MET A 207 -3.56 19.26 -19.87
C MET A 207 -4.94 19.45 -19.24
N LYS A 208 -5.20 18.81 -18.08
CA LYS A 208 -6.57 18.68 -17.52
C LYS A 208 -6.80 19.42 -16.22
N ILE A 209 -5.74 19.79 -15.51
CA ILE A 209 -5.87 20.50 -14.24
C ILE A 209 -5.75 22.01 -14.47
N ASP A 210 -6.71 22.76 -13.95
CA ASP A 210 -6.69 24.23 -14.00
C ASP A 210 -5.62 24.76 -13.05
N LYS A 211 -4.50 25.19 -13.65
CA LYS A 211 -3.30 25.66 -12.92
C LYS A 211 -3.57 26.97 -12.18
N ILE A 212 -4.44 27.82 -12.74
CA ILE A 212 -4.78 29.12 -12.14
C ILE A 212 -5.66 28.88 -10.92
N LYS A 213 -6.71 28.07 -11.08
CA LYS A 213 -7.61 27.72 -10.00
C LYS A 213 -6.87 27.12 -8.81
N TYR A 214 -5.99 26.13 -9.03
CA TYR A 214 -5.27 25.44 -7.97
C TYR A 214 -3.95 26.11 -7.60
N GLY A 215 -3.64 27.28 -8.11
CA GLY A 215 -2.42 28.02 -7.73
C GLY A 215 -1.15 27.16 -7.89
N LEU A 216 -1.04 26.40 -8.98
CA LEU A 216 0.12 25.53 -9.23
C LEU A 216 1.33 26.39 -9.64
N ARG A 217 1.86 27.13 -8.66
CA ARG A 217 3.04 27.98 -8.81
C ARG A 217 4.21 27.36 -8.06
N THR A 218 5.40 27.49 -8.65
CA THR A 218 6.66 27.01 -8.08
C THR A 218 7.22 27.98 -7.03
N VAL A 219 6.47 28.18 -5.94
CA VAL A 219 6.91 29.06 -4.84
C VAL A 219 7.29 28.22 -3.64
N TYR A 220 8.54 28.32 -3.21
CA TYR A 220 9.01 27.68 -2.00
C TYR A 220 8.52 28.44 -0.75
N ASP A 221 7.93 27.69 0.17
CA ASP A 221 7.49 28.19 1.49
C ASP A 221 7.94 27.19 2.57
N GLY A 222 9.01 27.56 3.28
CA GLY A 222 9.60 26.71 4.32
C GLY A 222 8.67 26.48 5.51
N GLN A 223 7.81 27.45 5.87
CA GLN A 223 6.86 27.27 6.98
C GLN A 223 5.77 26.27 6.60
N LEU A 224 5.28 26.36 5.37
CA LEU A 224 4.31 25.43 4.83
C LEU A 224 4.91 24.01 4.70
N LEU A 225 6.16 23.90 4.23
CA LEU A 225 6.87 22.62 4.18
C LEU A 225 6.99 21.96 5.56
N ILE A 226 7.35 22.74 6.60
CA ILE A 226 7.41 22.24 7.97
C ILE A 226 6.03 21.78 8.45
N ALA A 227 4.96 22.48 8.10
CA ALA A 227 3.60 22.09 8.45
C ALA A 227 3.21 20.76 7.78
N VAL A 228 3.55 20.57 6.48
CA VAL A 228 3.36 19.31 5.76
C VAL A 228 4.15 18.18 6.42
N LEU A 229 5.42 18.42 6.76
CA LEU A 229 6.29 17.44 7.43
C LEU A 229 5.76 17.03 8.79
N LYS A 230 5.34 17.97 9.63
CA LYS A 230 4.78 17.69 10.98
C LYS A 230 3.59 16.73 10.92
N LEU A 231 2.77 16.82 9.88
CA LEU A 231 1.64 15.91 9.70
C LEU A 231 2.09 14.59 9.08
N SER A 232 2.95 14.63 8.06
CA SER A 232 3.28 13.47 7.23
C SER A 232 4.29 12.53 7.88
N VAL A 233 5.17 13.02 8.76
CA VAL A 233 6.19 12.19 9.42
C VAL A 233 5.58 11.02 10.19
N TRP A 234 4.45 11.22 10.84
CA TRP A 234 3.74 10.14 11.54
C TRP A 234 3.11 9.14 10.59
N SER A 235 2.67 9.60 9.41
CA SER A 235 2.18 8.71 8.36
C SER A 235 3.34 7.90 7.73
N MET A 236 4.54 8.48 7.64
CA MET A 236 5.74 7.76 7.20
C MET A 236 6.08 6.62 8.16
N PHE A 237 6.15 6.91 9.47
CA PHE A 237 6.38 5.88 10.48
C PHE A 237 5.27 4.82 10.51
N HIS A 238 4.00 5.24 10.35
CA HIS A 238 2.88 4.32 10.26
C HIS A 238 3.03 3.37 9.07
N ALA A 239 3.34 3.88 7.87
CA ALA A 239 3.51 3.06 6.68
C ALA A 239 4.73 2.13 6.79
N PHE A 240 5.85 2.62 7.32
CA PHE A 240 7.05 1.82 7.53
C PHE A 240 6.80 0.66 8.50
N ILE A 241 6.19 0.95 9.67
CA ILE A 241 5.95 -0.09 10.67
C ILE A 241 4.87 -1.10 10.24
N SER A 242 4.02 -0.75 9.26
CA SER A 242 2.99 -1.67 8.74
C SER A 242 3.57 -2.88 8.01
N VAL A 243 4.83 -2.82 7.58
CA VAL A 243 5.53 -3.94 6.94
C VAL A 243 6.00 -4.98 7.97
N ALA A 244 6.28 -4.56 9.21
CA ALA A 244 6.85 -5.43 10.24
C ALA A 244 5.95 -6.64 10.62
N PRO A 245 4.64 -6.50 10.84
CA PRO A 245 3.78 -7.65 11.12
C PRO A 245 3.82 -8.71 10.03
N TRP A 246 3.87 -8.26 8.79
CA TRP A 246 3.89 -9.13 7.63
C TRP A 246 5.19 -9.96 7.57
N PHE A 247 6.33 -9.33 7.79
CA PHE A 247 7.61 -10.01 7.81
C PHE A 247 7.72 -11.00 8.99
N LEU A 248 7.34 -10.56 10.19
CA LEU A 248 7.43 -11.37 11.41
C LEU A 248 6.47 -12.56 11.41
N PHE A 249 5.34 -12.44 10.73
CA PHE A 249 4.43 -13.56 10.48
C PHE A 249 5.13 -14.68 9.70
N PHE A 250 5.83 -14.37 8.61
CA PHE A 250 6.55 -15.39 7.84
C PHE A 250 7.66 -16.05 8.64
N VAL A 251 8.40 -15.28 9.45
CA VAL A 251 9.41 -15.84 10.37
C VAL A 251 8.76 -16.81 11.36
N GLY A 252 7.58 -16.48 11.89
CA GLY A 252 6.86 -17.36 12.80
C GLY A 252 6.40 -18.67 12.14
N ILE A 253 5.95 -18.63 10.89
CA ILE A 253 5.46 -19.83 10.18
C ILE A 253 6.60 -20.75 9.73
N GLU A 254 7.80 -20.22 9.49
CA GLU A 254 8.95 -21.04 9.10
C GLU A 254 9.21 -22.17 10.12
N HIS A 255 8.95 -21.92 11.40
CA HIS A 255 9.08 -22.91 12.46
C HIS A 255 8.02 -24.02 12.44
N LEU A 256 6.87 -23.81 11.75
CA LEU A 256 5.81 -24.84 11.65
C LEU A 256 6.12 -25.92 10.61
N GLY A 257 6.89 -25.60 9.58
CA GLY A 257 7.28 -26.53 8.54
C GLY A 257 7.16 -26.01 7.11
N LYS A 258 7.70 -26.78 6.18
CA LYS A 258 7.74 -26.42 4.75
C LYS A 258 6.35 -26.39 4.11
N THR A 259 5.48 -27.32 4.50
CA THR A 259 4.10 -27.42 4.01
C THR A 259 3.29 -26.21 4.44
N GLU A 260 3.37 -25.82 5.71
CA GLU A 260 2.67 -24.66 6.28
C GLU A 260 3.14 -23.37 5.63
N LEU A 261 4.43 -23.25 5.36
CA LEU A 261 4.99 -22.11 4.65
C LEU A 261 4.46 -22.01 3.21
N ALA A 262 4.41 -23.15 2.48
CA ALA A 262 3.87 -23.19 1.13
C ALA A 262 2.38 -22.83 1.10
N VAL A 263 1.57 -23.41 1.98
CA VAL A 263 0.14 -23.10 2.14
C VAL A 263 -0.07 -21.63 2.48
N SER A 264 0.74 -21.06 3.38
CA SER A 264 0.69 -19.66 3.73
C SER A 264 0.96 -18.74 2.53
N ASN A 265 1.96 -19.07 1.72
CA ASN A 265 2.26 -18.28 0.52
C ASN A 265 1.10 -18.29 -0.49
N ILE A 266 0.45 -19.44 -0.71
CA ILE A 266 -0.72 -19.56 -1.59
C ILE A 266 -1.87 -18.71 -1.06
N THR A 267 -2.24 -18.89 0.20
CA THR A 267 -3.38 -18.19 0.80
C THR A 267 -3.17 -16.68 0.85
N ARG A 268 -1.96 -16.22 1.13
CA ARG A 268 -1.60 -14.79 1.12
C ARG A 268 -1.57 -14.19 -0.28
N SER A 269 -1.13 -14.93 -1.29
CA SER A 269 -1.18 -14.46 -2.68
C SER A 269 -2.63 -14.20 -3.13
N VAL A 270 -3.55 -15.08 -2.75
CA VAL A 270 -4.98 -14.89 -3.01
C VAL A 270 -5.52 -13.70 -2.20
N SER A 271 -5.17 -13.61 -0.90
CA SER A 271 -5.67 -12.52 -0.03
C SER A 271 -5.14 -11.13 -0.41
N ALA A 272 -3.97 -11.06 -1.05
CA ALA A 272 -3.40 -9.79 -1.51
C ALA A 272 -4.33 -9.04 -2.47
N LEU A 273 -5.09 -9.75 -3.30
CA LEU A 273 -6.09 -9.14 -4.19
C LEU A 273 -7.23 -8.48 -3.39
N PHE A 274 -7.66 -9.11 -2.29
CA PHE A 274 -8.66 -8.53 -1.39
C PHE A 274 -8.10 -7.35 -0.61
N PHE A 275 -6.83 -7.39 -0.26
CA PHE A 275 -6.16 -6.28 0.41
C PHE A 275 -6.07 -5.03 -0.50
N VAL A 276 -5.95 -5.20 -1.82
CA VAL A 276 -6.07 -4.07 -2.78
C VAL A 276 -7.41 -3.35 -2.61
N ILE A 277 -8.52 -4.09 -2.48
CA ILE A 277 -9.85 -3.52 -2.26
C ILE A 277 -9.89 -2.77 -0.93
N VAL A 278 -9.44 -3.41 0.17
CA VAL A 278 -9.39 -2.80 1.51
C VAL A 278 -8.59 -1.51 1.50
N ASN A 279 -7.38 -1.54 0.93
CA ASN A 279 -6.47 -0.40 0.92
C ASN A 279 -7.00 0.75 0.07
N SER A 280 -7.62 0.47 -1.08
CA SER A 280 -8.22 1.51 -1.91
C SER A 280 -9.34 2.26 -1.19
N PHE A 281 -10.25 1.54 -0.52
CA PHE A 281 -11.31 2.15 0.28
C PHE A 281 -10.77 2.90 1.49
N ALA A 282 -9.70 2.42 2.11
CA ALA A 282 -9.03 3.10 3.21
C ALA A 282 -8.44 4.45 2.78
N VAL A 283 -7.67 4.47 1.68
CA VAL A 283 -7.07 5.69 1.11
C VAL A 283 -8.16 6.70 0.70
N THR A 284 -9.20 6.22 0.02
CA THR A 284 -10.35 7.04 -0.37
C THR A 284 -11.06 7.63 0.85
N THR A 285 -11.21 6.85 1.93
CA THR A 285 -11.81 7.33 3.19
C THR A 285 -11.03 8.51 3.74
N GLY A 286 -9.71 8.42 3.82
CA GLY A 286 -8.86 9.51 4.30
C GLY A 286 -9.09 10.82 3.54
N ALA A 287 -9.16 10.75 2.21
CA ALA A 287 -9.42 11.90 1.35
C ALA A 287 -10.83 12.50 1.56
N LEU A 288 -11.88 11.65 1.52
CA LEU A 288 -13.26 12.11 1.66
C LEU A 288 -13.55 12.71 3.03
N ILE A 289 -13.02 12.10 4.09
CA ILE A 289 -13.14 12.63 5.46
C ILE A 289 -12.43 13.97 5.59
N SER A 290 -11.22 14.10 5.04
CA SER A 290 -10.47 15.35 5.11
C SER A 290 -11.16 16.48 4.34
N ASN A 291 -11.68 16.19 3.13
CA ASN A 291 -12.52 17.14 2.37
C ASN A 291 -13.78 17.56 3.16
N SER A 292 -14.47 16.60 3.78
CA SER A 292 -15.69 16.87 4.55
C SER A 292 -15.40 17.75 5.79
N ILE A 293 -14.26 17.55 6.44
CA ILE A 293 -13.82 18.38 7.56
C ILE A 293 -13.45 19.78 7.07
N GLY A 294 -12.76 19.90 5.94
CA GLY A 294 -12.44 21.17 5.32
C GLY A 294 -13.70 21.98 4.99
N ALA A 295 -14.74 21.31 4.49
CA ALA A 295 -16.05 21.92 4.24
C ALA A 295 -16.88 22.25 5.51
N GLY A 296 -16.33 22.01 6.70
CA GLY A 296 -17.03 22.25 7.97
C GLY A 296 -18.01 21.17 8.40
N GLU A 297 -18.19 20.12 7.60
CA GLU A 297 -19.25 19.09 7.76
C GLU A 297 -18.78 17.89 8.60
N LYS A 298 -18.37 18.14 9.83
CA LYS A 298 -17.83 17.09 10.74
C LYS A 298 -18.85 15.99 11.09
N ALA A 299 -20.16 16.28 11.01
CA ALA A 299 -21.22 15.32 11.28
C ALA A 299 -21.27 14.16 10.26
N ASN A 300 -20.73 14.37 9.07
CA ASN A 300 -20.77 13.39 7.97
C ASN A 300 -19.72 12.27 8.06
N LEU A 301 -18.83 12.27 9.06
CA LEU A 301 -17.77 11.28 9.22
C LEU A 301 -18.29 9.83 9.23
N PHE A 302 -19.18 9.49 10.16
CA PHE A 302 -19.74 8.14 10.26
C PHE A 302 -20.62 7.74 9.07
N PRO A 303 -21.52 8.63 8.55
CA PRO A 303 -22.25 8.35 7.32
C PRO A 303 -21.36 8.01 6.13
N ILE A 304 -20.24 8.73 5.92
CA ILE A 304 -19.27 8.43 4.85
C ILE A 304 -18.65 7.05 5.07
N CYS A 305 -18.13 6.77 6.26
CA CYS A 305 -17.55 5.46 6.57
C CYS A 305 -18.56 4.32 6.35
N ARG A 306 -19.81 4.47 6.78
CA ARG A 306 -20.86 3.46 6.56
C ARG A 306 -21.13 3.20 5.08
N LYS A 307 -21.17 4.24 4.24
CA LYS A 307 -21.37 4.09 2.79
C LYS A 307 -20.20 3.35 2.16
N ILE A 308 -18.96 3.69 2.56
CA ILE A 308 -17.74 3.03 2.11
C ILE A 308 -17.74 1.55 2.50
N LEU A 309 -18.06 1.23 3.75
CA LEU A 309 -18.13 -0.15 4.22
C LEU A 309 -19.20 -0.95 3.46
N LYS A 310 -20.40 -0.37 3.23
CA LYS A 310 -21.44 -1.04 2.44
C LYS A 310 -20.96 -1.34 1.02
N LEU A 311 -20.30 -0.39 0.34
CA LEU A 311 -19.71 -0.62 -0.99
C LEU A 311 -18.60 -1.68 -0.95
N GLY A 312 -17.69 -1.60 0.01
CA GLY A 312 -16.62 -2.58 0.15
C GLY A 312 -17.14 -3.99 0.37
N TYR A 313 -18.14 -4.15 1.25
CA TYR A 313 -18.78 -5.46 1.47
C TYR A 313 -19.59 -5.95 0.28
N SER A 314 -20.28 -5.07 -0.43
CA SER A 314 -21.05 -5.46 -1.63
C SER A 314 -20.17 -5.99 -2.77
N ILE A 315 -18.88 -5.64 -2.77
CA ILE A 315 -17.89 -6.13 -3.75
C ILE A 315 -17.13 -7.32 -3.19
N GLY A 316 -16.57 -7.19 -1.99
CA GLY A 316 -15.66 -8.19 -1.44
C GLY A 316 -16.35 -9.48 -1.02
N ILE A 317 -17.55 -9.44 -0.42
CA ILE A 317 -18.25 -10.64 0.03
C ILE A 317 -18.63 -11.57 -1.14
N PRO A 318 -19.25 -11.08 -2.25
CA PRO A 318 -19.49 -11.92 -3.41
C PRO A 318 -18.22 -12.51 -4.02
N LEU A 319 -17.13 -11.72 -4.09
CA LEU A 319 -15.84 -12.21 -4.59
C LEU A 319 -15.26 -13.30 -3.69
N ILE A 320 -15.36 -13.16 -2.36
CA ILE A 320 -14.97 -14.22 -1.41
C ILE A 320 -15.79 -15.48 -1.69
N GLY A 321 -17.11 -15.35 -1.87
CA GLY A 321 -17.98 -16.49 -2.22
C GLY A 321 -17.53 -17.20 -3.49
N ILE A 322 -17.21 -16.45 -4.54
CA ILE A 322 -16.69 -17.02 -5.81
C ILE A 322 -15.37 -17.75 -5.57
N VAL A 323 -14.42 -17.14 -4.85
CA VAL A 323 -13.12 -17.76 -4.56
C VAL A 323 -13.29 -19.03 -3.72
N LEU A 324 -14.20 -19.04 -2.75
CA LEU A 324 -14.47 -20.21 -1.92
C LEU A 324 -15.15 -21.34 -2.70
N ILE A 325 -16.03 -21.03 -3.66
CA ILE A 325 -16.64 -22.03 -4.55
C ILE A 325 -15.59 -22.62 -5.49
N CYS A 326 -14.71 -21.77 -6.05
CA CYS A 326 -13.69 -22.15 -7.00
C CYS A 326 -12.33 -22.46 -6.36
N HIS A 327 -12.26 -22.63 -5.03
CA HIS A 327 -11.01 -22.73 -4.26
C HIS A 327 -10.03 -23.78 -4.84
N ARG A 328 -10.53 -24.95 -5.24
CA ARG A 328 -9.71 -26.02 -5.80
C ARG A 328 -9.01 -25.60 -7.10
N SER A 329 -9.72 -24.94 -8.01
CA SER A 329 -9.15 -24.41 -9.25
C SER A 329 -8.16 -23.27 -8.99
N ILE A 330 -8.45 -22.40 -8.02
CA ILE A 330 -7.59 -21.25 -7.68
C ILE A 330 -6.30 -21.72 -7.01
N ILE A 331 -6.37 -22.65 -6.05
CA ILE A 331 -5.19 -23.25 -5.42
C ILE A 331 -4.40 -24.07 -6.44
N GLY A 332 -5.11 -24.77 -7.35
CA GLY A 332 -4.52 -25.57 -8.43
C GLY A 332 -3.68 -24.76 -9.44
N ILE A 333 -3.83 -23.41 -9.47
CA ILE A 333 -2.93 -22.54 -10.25
C ILE A 333 -1.51 -22.53 -9.66
N TYR A 334 -1.39 -22.73 -8.34
CA TYR A 334 -0.12 -22.65 -7.61
C TYR A 334 0.55 -24.02 -7.42
N THR A 335 -0.24 -25.08 -7.36
CA THR A 335 0.29 -26.44 -7.11
C THR A 335 -0.60 -27.51 -7.72
N THR A 336 0.03 -28.62 -8.16
CA THR A 336 -0.65 -29.82 -8.63
C THR A 336 -0.74 -30.90 -7.54
N ASP A 337 -0.14 -30.68 -6.38
CA ASP A 337 -0.16 -31.60 -5.24
C ASP A 337 -1.52 -31.54 -4.52
N GLU A 338 -2.28 -32.63 -4.64
CA GLU A 338 -3.62 -32.76 -4.06
C GLU A 338 -3.62 -32.65 -2.52
N SER A 339 -2.56 -33.10 -1.85
CA SER A 339 -2.43 -33.04 -0.40
C SER A 339 -2.27 -31.57 0.05
N LEU A 340 -1.53 -30.79 -0.72
CA LEU A 340 -1.29 -29.38 -0.47
C LEU A 340 -2.55 -28.55 -0.77
N ILE A 341 -3.30 -28.92 -1.84
CA ILE A 341 -4.59 -28.30 -2.17
C ILE A 341 -5.56 -28.46 -1.01
N GLN A 342 -5.68 -29.69 -0.47
CA GLN A 342 -6.59 -29.99 0.62
C GLN A 342 -6.19 -29.29 1.92
N SER A 343 -4.89 -29.25 2.23
CA SER A 343 -4.35 -28.56 3.42
C SER A 343 -4.54 -27.04 3.38
N ALA A 344 -4.62 -26.45 2.17
CA ALA A 344 -4.77 -25.01 1.99
C ALA A 344 -6.21 -24.51 2.17
N VAL A 345 -7.24 -25.38 2.15
CA VAL A 345 -8.65 -24.96 2.18
C VAL A 345 -9.00 -24.21 3.47
N ALA A 346 -8.72 -24.78 4.63
CA ALA A 346 -9.04 -24.16 5.92
C ALA A 346 -8.27 -22.84 6.15
N PRO A 347 -6.94 -22.78 5.93
CA PRO A 347 -6.19 -21.52 5.94
C PRO A 347 -6.75 -20.44 4.99
N LEU A 348 -7.14 -20.84 3.77
CA LEU A 348 -7.72 -19.92 2.80
C LEU A 348 -9.04 -19.32 3.29
N VAL A 349 -9.94 -20.15 3.83
CA VAL A 349 -11.22 -19.67 4.41
C VAL A 349 -10.96 -18.66 5.51
N VAL A 350 -10.06 -18.96 6.46
CA VAL A 350 -9.73 -18.06 7.56
C VAL A 350 -9.16 -16.75 7.01
N THR A 351 -8.20 -16.82 6.10
CA THR A 351 -7.57 -15.61 5.53
C THR A 351 -8.58 -14.73 4.78
N LEU A 352 -9.50 -15.31 4.02
CA LEU A 352 -10.52 -14.56 3.28
C LEU A 352 -11.59 -13.96 4.22
N LEU A 353 -11.99 -14.66 5.25
CA LEU A 353 -12.92 -14.13 6.26
C LEU A 353 -12.35 -12.93 7.02
N ASN A 354 -11.02 -12.83 7.14
CA ASN A 354 -10.34 -11.66 7.71
C ASN A 354 -10.72 -10.36 6.99
N TYR A 355 -11.08 -10.40 5.71
CA TYR A 355 -11.58 -9.25 4.96
C TYR A 355 -12.72 -8.52 5.68
N SER A 356 -13.61 -9.27 6.32
CA SER A 356 -14.77 -8.71 7.04
C SER A 356 -14.37 -7.82 8.23
N PHE A 357 -13.21 -8.05 8.81
CA PHE A 357 -12.67 -7.25 9.92
C PHE A 357 -11.61 -6.25 9.44
N ALA A 358 -10.84 -6.60 8.40
CA ALA A 358 -9.83 -5.73 7.84
C ALA A 358 -10.44 -4.47 7.21
N LEU A 359 -11.52 -4.62 6.47
CA LEU A 359 -12.19 -3.48 5.83
C LEU A 359 -12.57 -2.38 6.84
N PRO A 360 -13.33 -2.63 7.90
CA PRO A 360 -13.63 -1.60 8.90
C PRO A 360 -12.38 -1.15 9.67
N GLY A 361 -11.43 -2.04 9.96
CA GLY A 361 -10.17 -1.69 10.61
C GLY A 361 -9.43 -0.58 9.87
N TYR A 362 -9.14 -0.79 8.61
CA TYR A 362 -8.41 0.17 7.79
C TYR A 362 -9.24 1.39 7.40
N VAL A 363 -10.55 1.25 7.14
CA VAL A 363 -11.45 2.38 6.85
C VAL A 363 -11.52 3.35 8.04
N TYR A 364 -11.76 2.87 9.27
CA TYR A 364 -11.83 3.74 10.43
C TYR A 364 -10.46 4.30 10.83
N LEU A 365 -9.39 3.54 10.69
CA LEU A 365 -8.03 4.04 10.92
C LEU A 365 -7.70 5.22 9.99
N ASN A 366 -8.00 5.07 8.69
CA ASN A 366 -7.78 6.14 7.72
C ASN A 366 -8.77 7.30 7.89
N ALA A 367 -9.98 7.06 8.44
CA ALA A 367 -10.87 8.14 8.86
C ALA A 367 -10.23 8.99 9.98
N VAL A 368 -9.59 8.37 10.98
CA VAL A 368 -8.80 9.10 12.01
C VAL A 368 -7.69 9.90 11.35
N GLY A 369 -6.92 9.31 10.43
CA GLY A 369 -5.88 10.01 9.66
C GLY A 369 -6.43 11.21 8.88
N GLY A 370 -7.58 11.05 8.21
CA GLY A 370 -8.29 12.11 7.49
C GLY A 370 -8.71 13.29 8.37
N THR A 371 -8.87 13.09 9.69
CA THR A 371 -9.04 14.21 10.62
C THR A 371 -7.77 15.04 10.85
N GLY A 372 -6.62 14.64 10.31
CA GLY A 372 -5.31 15.24 10.53
C GLY A 372 -4.60 14.73 11.80
N LYS A 373 -5.12 13.67 12.44
CA LYS A 373 -4.53 13.09 13.65
C LYS A 373 -3.61 11.89 13.33
N THR A 374 -2.64 12.13 12.45
CA THR A 374 -1.72 11.09 11.95
C THR A 374 -0.85 10.46 13.05
N LYS A 375 -0.48 11.24 14.09
CA LYS A 375 0.18 10.68 15.28
C LYS A 375 -0.68 9.64 15.99
N THR A 376 -2.00 9.87 16.05
CA THR A 376 -2.94 8.93 16.67
C THR A 376 -3.05 7.64 15.84
N THR A 377 -3.07 7.74 14.51
CA THR A 377 -3.07 6.54 13.66
C THR A 377 -1.80 5.72 13.82
N PHE A 378 -0.64 6.37 13.91
CA PHE A 378 0.62 5.70 14.21
C PHE A 378 0.58 4.97 15.57
N ILE A 379 0.10 5.63 16.64
CA ILE A 379 -0.01 5.01 17.96
C ILE A 379 -0.94 3.78 17.90
N PHE A 380 -2.08 3.86 17.21
CA PHE A 380 -3.00 2.73 17.06
C PHE A 380 -2.37 1.57 16.30
N GLN A 381 -1.64 1.87 15.23
CA GLN A 381 -0.88 0.87 14.49
C GLN A 381 0.20 0.22 15.36
N ALA A 382 0.99 1.01 16.07
CA ALA A 382 2.07 0.52 16.92
C ALA A 382 1.55 -0.34 18.08
N THR A 383 0.46 0.07 18.73
CA THR A 383 -0.16 -0.71 19.81
C THR A 383 -0.76 -2.02 19.30
N ALA A 384 -1.46 -1.99 18.16
CA ALA A 384 -2.00 -3.20 17.55
C ALA A 384 -0.89 -4.15 17.11
N THR A 385 0.21 -3.62 16.52
CA THR A 385 1.41 -4.40 16.17
C THR A 385 2.04 -5.02 17.41
N GLY A 386 2.20 -4.25 18.50
CA GLY A 386 2.79 -4.78 19.75
C GLY A 386 1.97 -5.95 20.32
N ILE A 387 0.64 -5.82 20.39
CA ILE A 387 -0.25 -6.89 20.86
C ILE A 387 -0.21 -8.10 19.92
N TYR A 388 -0.20 -7.86 18.61
CA TYR A 388 -0.05 -8.89 17.60
C TYR A 388 1.24 -9.70 17.79
N LEU A 389 2.37 -9.04 18.04
CA LEU A 389 3.66 -9.70 18.29
C LEU A 389 3.66 -10.52 19.58
N ILE A 390 3.05 -10.01 20.65
CA ILE A 390 2.89 -10.76 21.90
C ILE A 390 2.07 -12.02 21.67
N TYR A 391 0.99 -11.93 20.87
CA TYR A 391 0.17 -13.07 20.52
C TYR A 391 0.94 -14.10 19.70
N LEU A 392 1.68 -13.66 18.65
CA LEU A 392 2.53 -14.55 17.85
C LEU A 392 3.63 -15.24 18.72
N TYR A 393 4.25 -14.50 19.62
CA TYR A 393 5.23 -15.07 20.54
C TYR A 393 4.62 -16.14 21.44
N GLY A 394 3.40 -15.92 21.93
CA GLY A 394 2.64 -16.91 22.69
C GLY A 394 2.33 -18.17 21.88
N LEU A 395 1.98 -18.02 20.60
CA LEU A 395 1.74 -19.14 19.69
C LEU A 395 3.02 -19.94 19.41
N ASN A 396 4.15 -19.27 19.22
CA ASN A 396 5.45 -19.92 18.99
C ASN A 396 5.89 -20.82 20.17
N ASN A 397 5.49 -20.46 21.39
CA ASN A 397 5.84 -21.22 22.59
C ASN A 397 4.79 -22.31 22.96
N SER A 398 3.72 -22.45 22.16
CA SER A 398 2.67 -23.45 22.38
C SER A 398 2.93 -24.70 21.53
N THR A 399 2.72 -25.88 22.11
CA THR A 399 3.01 -27.17 21.46
C THR A 399 1.97 -27.63 20.41
N ASN A 400 0.79 -26.98 20.36
CA ASN A 400 -0.33 -27.37 19.48
C ASN A 400 -0.72 -26.26 18.49
N THR A 401 0.25 -25.57 17.91
CA THR A 401 -0.02 -24.49 16.97
C THR A 401 -0.19 -24.98 15.54
N THR A 402 -1.31 -24.62 14.92
CA THR A 402 -1.59 -24.86 13.51
C THR A 402 -1.48 -23.57 12.71
N LEU A 403 -1.23 -23.66 11.40
CA LEU A 403 -1.21 -22.50 10.49
C LEU A 403 -2.50 -21.68 10.59
N THR A 404 -3.65 -22.37 10.68
CA THR A 404 -4.97 -21.71 10.82
C THR A 404 -5.04 -20.83 12.07
N LEU A 405 -4.44 -21.27 13.18
CA LEU A 405 -4.38 -20.49 14.42
C LEU A 405 -3.46 -19.27 14.29
N TYR A 406 -2.32 -19.42 13.60
CA TYR A 406 -1.44 -18.28 13.30
C TYR A 406 -2.13 -17.20 12.48
N LEU A 407 -2.96 -17.58 11.50
CA LEU A 407 -3.73 -16.64 10.68
C LEU A 407 -4.76 -15.85 11.50
N THR A 408 -5.23 -16.37 12.64
CA THR A 408 -6.14 -15.63 13.54
C THR A 408 -5.46 -14.40 14.20
N ALA A 409 -4.14 -14.35 14.25
CA ALA A 409 -3.43 -13.19 14.76
C ALA A 409 -3.75 -11.92 13.95
N GLU A 410 -4.00 -12.07 12.64
CA GLU A 410 -4.40 -10.94 11.80
C GLU A 410 -5.78 -10.40 12.16
N TYR A 411 -6.71 -11.25 12.61
CA TYR A 411 -8.02 -10.81 13.11
C TYR A 411 -7.87 -9.91 14.35
N LEU A 412 -7.06 -10.36 15.32
CA LEU A 412 -6.78 -9.58 16.52
C LEU A 412 -6.24 -8.20 16.17
N PHE A 413 -5.27 -8.15 15.24
CA PHE A 413 -4.66 -6.92 14.77
C PHE A 413 -5.69 -5.95 14.18
N VAL A 414 -6.48 -6.39 13.20
CA VAL A 414 -7.44 -5.50 12.50
C VAL A 414 -8.63 -5.13 13.36
N ILE A 415 -9.09 -6.01 14.26
CA ILE A 415 -10.15 -5.73 15.24
C ILE A 415 -9.69 -4.64 16.22
N LEU A 416 -8.46 -4.71 16.72
CA LEU A 416 -7.88 -3.67 17.57
C LEU A 416 -7.82 -2.32 16.85
N LEU A 417 -7.39 -2.30 15.59
CA LEU A 417 -7.40 -1.07 14.79
C LEU A 417 -8.82 -0.48 14.66
N ALA A 418 -9.82 -1.33 14.38
CA ALA A 418 -11.21 -0.90 14.28
C ALA A 418 -11.71 -0.31 15.60
N LEU A 419 -11.55 -1.04 16.71
CA LEU A 419 -12.05 -0.64 18.02
C LEU A 419 -11.43 0.67 18.51
N GLN A 420 -10.11 0.80 18.46
CA GLN A 420 -9.39 2.02 18.86
C GLN A 420 -9.86 3.22 18.03
N SER A 421 -9.98 3.04 16.72
CA SER A 421 -10.37 4.11 15.80
C SER A 421 -11.83 4.54 15.99
N ILE A 422 -12.76 3.60 16.14
CA ILE A 422 -14.17 3.88 16.35
C ILE A 422 -14.38 4.59 17.70
N VAL A 423 -13.75 4.10 18.77
CA VAL A 423 -13.85 4.71 20.12
C VAL A 423 -13.32 6.14 20.08
N TYR A 424 -12.16 6.36 19.43
CA TYR A 424 -11.55 7.68 19.29
C TYR A 424 -12.47 8.66 18.53
N LEU A 425 -13.00 8.22 17.38
CA LEU A 425 -13.90 9.06 16.57
C LEU A 425 -15.18 9.41 17.32
N LYS A 426 -15.82 8.44 18.00
CA LYS A 426 -17.01 8.68 18.82
C LYS A 426 -16.76 9.70 19.92
N ARG A 427 -15.69 9.52 20.71
CA ARG A 427 -15.33 10.46 21.81
C ARG A 427 -15.11 11.88 21.32
N ASN A 428 -14.47 12.06 20.18
CA ASN A 428 -14.18 13.37 19.64
C ASN A 428 -15.37 14.04 18.94
N THR A 429 -16.35 13.26 18.47
CA THR A 429 -17.61 13.77 17.92
C THR A 429 -18.51 14.25 19.04
N ILE A 430 -18.65 13.49 20.13
CA ILE A 430 -19.48 13.83 21.30
C ILE A 430 -18.93 15.04 22.05
N LYS A 431 -17.62 15.11 22.31
CA LYS A 431 -16.99 16.27 23.01
C LYS A 431 -17.18 17.60 22.29
N LYS A 432 -17.49 17.60 20.98
CA LYS A 432 -17.70 18.83 20.19
C LYS A 432 -19.18 19.20 20.02
N GLN A 433 -20.11 18.31 20.39
CA GLN A 433 -21.55 18.64 20.45
C GLN A 433 -21.93 19.27 21.78
N ILE A 434 -21.08 19.12 22.82
CA ILE A 434 -21.28 19.64 24.18
C ILE A 434 -20.59 21.00 24.39
N LYS A 435 -19.77 21.43 23.47
CA LYS A 435 -19.21 22.81 23.40
C LYS A 435 -19.85 23.58 22.25
#